data_32949a73c0414548dddcf00794463873
#
_entry.id   32949a73c0414548dddcf00794463873
#
_cell.length_a   1.000
_cell.length_b   1.000
_cell.length_c   1.000
_cell.angle_alpha   90.00
_cell.angle_beta   90.00
_cell.angle_gamma   90.00
#
_symmetry.space_group_name_H-M   'P 1'
#
loop_
_entity.id
_entity.type
_entity.pdbx_description
1 polymer ?
#
loop_
_entity_poly.entity_id
_entity_poly.type
_entity_poly.pdbx_seq_one_letter_code
_entity_poly.pdbx_strand_id
1 'polypeptide(L)'
;MLVRFPNLMQSYAMEHFKEAAKEAEKIMRGVFERTPLQKNEHLSAIYGADIWLKREDLSPVRSYKLRGAFNAMRKQDKNKLFVAASAGNHAQGVAYMCKHFGVKGTIFMPVTTPKQKIQKTEIFGGDAIQIELVGDYFDDCLKAAQDFCKKNNGHFLSPFDDVDVIEGQASVAVEIEAQLGFCPDHIVMPVGGGGLSAGVLNYFKNNAQYSLIEPLGGASLWAALIAGRPVSLDKVDTFADGAAVGQIGNKPFETLKSIGLANVLRAPEDRVCITMLEMLNVEGIVLEPAGALSIDALQDLGQAISGRTVVCITTGGNFDFERLPEVKERSQRFKGVKKYLILRMPQRPGALKEFLNFLGPDDDITRFEYLKKSARNFGSILIGIETKDPNHFGDFFDKLSNAGFTFSDITNDETLAQFVI
;
A
#
# COMPACT_ATOMS: atom_id res chain seq x y z
N MET A 1 5.23 -51.79 -1.64
CA MET A 1 6.46 -51.01 -1.62
C MET A 1 6.39 -49.98 -2.76
N LEU A 2 5.71 -48.85 -2.57
CA LEU A 2 5.59 -47.76 -3.54
C LEU A 2 6.42 -46.61 -3.00
N VAL A 3 7.57 -46.39 -3.62
CA VAL A 3 8.52 -45.31 -3.31
C VAL A 3 7.88 -43.98 -3.70
N ARG A 4 7.69 -43.12 -2.73
CA ARG A 4 7.26 -41.73 -2.89
C ARG A 4 8.33 -40.95 -3.71
N PHE A 5 7.98 -40.51 -4.92
CA PHE A 5 8.72 -39.53 -5.72
C PHE A 5 8.01 -38.16 -5.82
N PRO A 6 7.56 -37.51 -4.72
CA PRO A 6 7.14 -36.12 -4.78
C PRO A 6 8.28 -35.11 -4.60
N ASN A 7 9.40 -35.46 -3.93
CA ASN A 7 10.42 -34.51 -3.56
C ASN A 7 11.37 -34.08 -4.70
N LEU A 8 11.62 -34.96 -5.68
CA LEU A 8 12.58 -34.66 -6.77
C LEU A 8 12.01 -33.70 -7.82
N MET A 9 10.76 -33.86 -8.26
CA MET A 9 10.12 -32.94 -9.21
C MET A 9 9.89 -31.56 -8.59
N GLN A 10 9.49 -31.49 -7.33
CA GLN A 10 9.30 -30.24 -6.61
C GLN A 10 10.63 -29.51 -6.37
N SER A 11 11.69 -30.24 -6.04
CA SER A 11 13.06 -29.71 -5.92
C SER A 11 13.57 -29.18 -7.27
N TYR A 12 13.40 -29.91 -8.36
CA TYR A 12 13.81 -29.50 -9.71
C TYR A 12 13.06 -28.26 -10.21
N ALA A 13 11.75 -28.21 -10.06
CA ALA A 13 10.96 -27.03 -10.43
C ALA A 13 11.34 -25.79 -9.60
N MET A 14 11.73 -26.00 -8.36
CA MET A 14 12.12 -24.93 -7.43
C MET A 14 13.53 -24.39 -7.68
N GLU A 15 14.48 -25.25 -8.07
CA GLU A 15 15.83 -24.81 -8.46
C GLU A 15 15.79 -24.05 -9.77
N HIS A 16 14.95 -24.48 -10.69
CA HIS A 16 14.68 -23.76 -11.95
C HIS A 16 14.11 -22.35 -11.72
N PHE A 17 13.22 -22.15 -10.72
CA PHE A 17 12.68 -20.83 -10.40
C PHE A 17 13.76 -19.88 -9.87
N LYS A 18 14.64 -20.36 -8.98
CA LYS A 18 15.75 -19.55 -8.43
C LYS A 18 16.72 -19.11 -9.54
N GLU A 19 17.05 -20.00 -10.45
CA GLU A 19 17.91 -19.68 -11.61
C GLU A 19 17.21 -18.72 -12.60
N ALA A 20 15.93 -18.89 -12.86
CA ALA A 20 15.15 -17.96 -13.69
C ALA A 20 15.08 -16.55 -13.09
N ALA A 21 14.93 -16.45 -11.76
CA ALA A 21 14.97 -15.16 -11.06
C ALA A 21 16.34 -14.48 -11.14
N LYS A 22 17.44 -15.25 -10.99
CA LYS A 22 18.81 -14.75 -11.16
C LYS A 22 19.09 -14.29 -12.58
N GLU A 23 18.62 -15.05 -13.56
CA GLU A 23 18.73 -14.66 -14.97
C GLU A 23 17.96 -13.37 -15.25
N ALA A 24 16.73 -13.28 -14.76
CA ALA A 24 15.92 -12.07 -14.87
C ALA A 24 16.65 -10.86 -14.26
N GLU A 25 17.21 -10.99 -13.06
CA GLU A 25 18.00 -9.94 -12.39
C GLU A 25 19.20 -9.54 -13.23
N LYS A 26 19.97 -10.50 -13.72
CA LYS A 26 21.16 -10.24 -14.52
C LYS A 26 20.87 -9.47 -15.81
N ILE A 27 19.84 -9.87 -16.55
CA ILE A 27 19.44 -9.20 -17.80
C ILE A 27 18.88 -7.81 -17.51
N MET A 28 18.16 -7.65 -16.41
CA MET A 28 17.56 -6.39 -15.97
C MET A 28 18.61 -5.28 -15.73
N ARG A 29 19.88 -5.65 -15.45
CA ARG A 29 21.00 -4.69 -15.31
C ARG A 29 21.28 -3.90 -16.60
N GLY A 30 20.85 -4.38 -17.76
CA GLY A 30 20.87 -3.61 -18.99
C GLY A 30 19.79 -2.50 -19.10
N VAL A 31 18.87 -2.45 -18.15
CA VAL A 31 17.73 -1.51 -18.13
C VAL A 31 17.86 -0.49 -17.02
N PHE A 32 18.14 -0.93 -15.81
CA PHE A 32 18.31 -0.07 -14.62
C PHE A 32 19.22 -0.73 -13.60
N GLU A 33 19.83 0.09 -12.75
CA GLU A 33 20.69 -0.34 -11.69
C GLU A 33 19.92 -1.05 -10.55
N ARG A 34 20.64 -1.81 -9.71
CA ARG A 34 20.06 -2.36 -8.48
C ARG A 34 19.50 -1.26 -7.60
N THR A 35 18.30 -1.45 -7.11
CA THR A 35 17.77 -0.54 -6.09
C THR A 35 18.58 -0.68 -4.79
N PRO A 36 18.79 0.42 -4.05
CA PRO A 36 19.58 0.36 -2.83
C PRO A 36 18.97 -0.57 -1.76
N LEU A 37 19.84 -1.23 -1.01
CA LEU A 37 19.55 -1.84 0.27
C LEU A 37 20.26 -1.02 1.34
N GLN A 38 19.51 -0.25 2.12
CA GLN A 38 20.03 0.73 3.07
C GLN A 38 19.72 0.32 4.50
N LYS A 39 20.75 0.26 5.37
CA LYS A 39 20.52 0.13 6.81
C LYS A 39 19.86 1.42 7.31
N ASN A 40 18.82 1.28 8.12
CA ASN A 40 18.14 2.39 8.74
C ASN A 40 18.49 2.42 10.23
N GLU A 41 19.33 3.37 10.63
CA GLU A 41 19.84 3.45 12.00
C GLU A 41 18.75 3.87 13.00
N HIS A 42 17.81 4.74 12.59
CA HIS A 42 16.70 5.19 13.42
C HIS A 42 15.78 4.02 13.80
N LEU A 43 15.30 3.27 12.81
CA LEU A 43 14.45 2.09 13.05
C LEU A 43 15.24 0.98 13.78
N SER A 44 16.51 0.81 13.46
CA SER A 44 17.37 -0.18 14.14
C SER A 44 17.49 0.11 15.63
N ALA A 45 17.64 1.38 16.01
CA ALA A 45 17.69 1.80 17.42
C ALA A 45 16.35 1.57 18.14
N ILE A 46 15.22 1.85 17.47
CA ILE A 46 13.88 1.66 18.05
C ILE A 46 13.59 0.19 18.35
N TYR A 47 13.91 -0.71 17.41
CA TYR A 47 13.53 -2.12 17.51
C TYR A 47 14.63 -3.06 18.03
N GLY A 48 15.85 -2.52 18.28
CA GLY A 48 16.97 -3.33 18.72
C GLY A 48 17.37 -4.43 17.73
N ALA A 49 17.28 -4.15 16.43
CA ALA A 49 17.49 -5.06 15.32
C ALA A 49 18.28 -4.37 14.21
N ASP A 50 18.92 -5.12 13.33
CA ASP A 50 19.52 -4.55 12.11
C ASP A 50 18.44 -4.38 11.03
N ILE A 51 17.79 -3.22 10.98
CA ILE A 51 16.72 -2.93 10.02
C ILE A 51 17.29 -2.39 8.71
N TRP A 52 16.98 -3.07 7.62
CA TRP A 52 17.37 -2.70 6.26
C TRP A 52 16.15 -2.40 5.40
N LEU A 53 16.21 -1.33 4.63
CA LEU A 53 15.17 -0.94 3.69
C LEU A 53 15.60 -1.31 2.27
N LYS A 54 14.86 -2.20 1.60
CA LYS A 54 15.02 -2.46 0.17
C LYS A 54 14.21 -1.42 -0.59
N ARG A 55 14.89 -0.43 -1.16
CA ARG A 55 14.35 0.83 -1.67
C ARG A 55 13.82 0.71 -3.11
N GLU A 56 12.71 0.00 -3.29
CA GLU A 56 12.05 -0.12 -4.60
C GLU A 56 11.41 1.20 -5.07
N ASP A 57 11.16 2.12 -4.15
CA ASP A 57 10.76 3.50 -4.41
C ASP A 57 11.81 4.31 -5.18
N LEU A 58 13.05 3.84 -5.26
CA LEU A 58 14.15 4.45 -6.02
C LEU A 58 14.35 3.82 -7.41
N SER A 59 13.48 2.91 -7.84
CA SER A 59 13.49 2.41 -9.23
C SER A 59 13.10 3.51 -10.23
N PRO A 60 13.38 3.36 -11.54
CA PRO A 60 13.03 4.37 -12.55
C PRO A 60 11.57 4.79 -12.57
N VAL A 61 10.65 3.85 -12.24
CA VAL A 61 9.21 4.12 -12.15
C VAL A 61 8.73 4.26 -10.70
N ARG A 62 9.65 4.38 -9.76
CA ARG A 62 9.40 4.53 -8.33
C ARG A 62 8.56 3.40 -7.70
N SER A 63 8.69 2.17 -8.23
CA SER A 63 8.09 0.97 -7.65
C SER A 63 8.71 -0.31 -8.22
N TYR A 64 8.60 -1.41 -7.47
CA TYR A 64 9.07 -2.73 -7.89
C TYR A 64 8.37 -3.29 -9.13
N LYS A 65 7.21 -2.74 -9.52
CA LYS A 65 6.37 -3.25 -10.63
C LYS A 65 7.11 -3.31 -11.97
N LEU A 66 8.12 -2.47 -12.15
CA LEU A 66 9.00 -2.48 -13.31
C LEU A 66 9.61 -3.85 -13.58
N ARG A 67 10.01 -4.56 -12.54
CA ARG A 67 10.70 -5.86 -12.58
C ARG A 67 9.86 -6.95 -13.22
N GLY A 68 8.61 -7.09 -12.76
CA GLY A 68 7.67 -8.06 -13.32
C GLY A 68 7.26 -7.72 -14.75
N ALA A 69 6.99 -6.43 -15.04
CA ALA A 69 6.68 -5.98 -16.39
C ALA A 69 7.84 -6.27 -17.36
N PHE A 70 9.08 -5.97 -16.96
CA PHE A 70 10.28 -6.29 -17.72
C PHE A 70 10.37 -7.78 -18.03
N ASN A 71 10.32 -8.64 -17.02
CA ASN A 71 10.53 -10.07 -17.20
C ASN A 71 9.43 -10.72 -18.05
N ALA A 72 8.17 -10.36 -17.82
CA ALA A 72 7.07 -10.86 -18.63
C ALA A 72 7.21 -10.41 -20.09
N MET A 73 7.45 -9.12 -20.32
CA MET A 73 7.55 -8.58 -21.69
C MET A 73 8.78 -9.10 -22.44
N ARG A 74 9.95 -9.28 -21.80
CA ARG A 74 11.15 -9.77 -22.48
C ARG A 74 10.98 -11.16 -23.08
N LYS A 75 10.14 -11.99 -22.48
CA LYS A 75 9.87 -13.38 -22.91
C LYS A 75 8.82 -13.49 -24.02
N GLN A 76 8.10 -12.40 -24.33
CA GLN A 76 7.02 -12.40 -25.31
C GLN A 76 7.47 -11.94 -26.68
N ASP A 77 6.68 -12.31 -27.70
CA ASP A 77 6.84 -11.81 -29.08
C ASP A 77 6.65 -10.29 -29.12
N LYS A 78 7.68 -9.58 -29.62
CA LYS A 78 7.71 -8.12 -29.71
C LYS A 78 6.79 -7.55 -30.79
N ASN A 79 6.25 -8.38 -31.68
CA ASN A 79 5.26 -7.95 -32.67
C ASN A 79 3.84 -7.88 -32.11
N LYS A 80 3.60 -8.42 -30.91
CA LYS A 80 2.30 -8.33 -30.27
C LYS A 80 2.06 -6.98 -29.60
N LEU A 81 0.80 -6.56 -29.60
CA LEU A 81 0.34 -5.46 -28.79
C LEU A 81 0.29 -5.88 -27.33
N PHE A 82 0.90 -5.11 -26.43
CA PHE A 82 0.81 -5.34 -24.99
C PHE A 82 -0.37 -4.59 -24.41
N VAL A 83 -1.17 -5.26 -23.58
CA VAL A 83 -2.37 -4.69 -22.97
C VAL A 83 -2.31 -4.84 -21.46
N ALA A 84 -2.62 -3.79 -20.73
CA ALA A 84 -2.71 -3.82 -19.27
C ALA A 84 -3.95 -3.05 -18.77
N ALA A 85 -4.48 -3.46 -17.61
CA ALA A 85 -5.49 -2.73 -16.87
C ALA A 85 -4.89 -2.32 -15.53
N SER A 86 -4.64 -1.03 -15.34
CA SER A 86 -4.12 -0.47 -14.08
C SER A 86 -4.05 1.04 -14.15
N ALA A 87 -4.41 1.71 -13.06
CA ALA A 87 -4.23 3.16 -12.88
C ALA A 87 -3.01 3.54 -12.02
N GLY A 88 -2.17 2.56 -11.63
CA GLY A 88 -1.06 2.77 -10.68
C GLY A 88 0.28 2.25 -11.20
N ASN A 89 1.08 1.74 -10.26
CA ASN A 89 2.46 1.31 -10.48
C ASN A 89 2.65 0.28 -11.61
N HIS A 90 1.68 -0.61 -11.81
CA HIS A 90 1.75 -1.59 -12.90
C HIS A 90 1.65 -0.90 -14.28
N ALA A 91 0.72 0.05 -14.43
CA ALA A 91 0.59 0.85 -15.65
C ALA A 91 1.91 1.57 -16.00
N GLN A 92 2.53 2.20 -15.00
CA GLN A 92 3.79 2.92 -15.17
C GLN A 92 4.94 1.97 -15.55
N GLY A 93 5.00 0.78 -14.93
CA GLY A 93 5.99 -0.24 -15.27
C GLY A 93 5.83 -0.77 -16.69
N VAL A 94 4.60 -1.04 -17.13
CA VAL A 94 4.28 -1.47 -18.48
C VAL A 94 4.60 -0.37 -19.50
N ALA A 95 4.20 0.87 -19.22
CA ALA A 95 4.46 2.03 -20.07
C ALA A 95 5.97 2.23 -20.30
N TYR A 96 6.76 2.22 -19.22
CA TYR A 96 8.21 2.33 -19.32
C TYR A 96 8.81 1.20 -20.16
N MET A 97 8.34 -0.04 -19.98
CA MET A 97 8.85 -1.18 -20.75
C MET A 97 8.40 -1.16 -22.19
N CYS A 98 7.21 -0.68 -22.54
CA CYS A 98 6.81 -0.48 -23.92
C CYS A 98 7.79 0.46 -24.65
N LYS A 99 8.12 1.58 -24.02
CA LYS A 99 9.11 2.53 -24.55
C LYS A 99 10.50 1.91 -24.67
N HIS A 100 10.95 1.20 -23.63
CA HIS A 100 12.28 0.56 -23.61
C HIS A 100 12.45 -0.49 -24.72
N PHE A 101 11.46 -1.35 -24.90
CA PHE A 101 11.51 -2.39 -25.93
C PHE A 101 11.12 -1.91 -27.33
N GLY A 102 10.66 -0.66 -27.48
CA GLY A 102 10.17 -0.13 -28.76
C GLY A 102 8.90 -0.83 -29.26
N VAL A 103 8.05 -1.31 -28.37
CA VAL A 103 6.80 -2.02 -28.65
C VAL A 103 5.58 -1.17 -28.32
N LYS A 104 4.43 -1.48 -28.93
CA LYS A 104 3.19 -0.75 -28.64
C LYS A 104 2.45 -1.36 -27.47
N GLY A 105 1.87 -0.49 -26.63
CA GLY A 105 1.02 -0.87 -25.50
C GLY A 105 -0.28 -0.09 -25.45
N THR A 106 -1.35 -0.73 -24.96
CA THR A 106 -2.60 -0.06 -24.62
C THR A 106 -2.89 -0.29 -23.13
N ILE A 107 -3.03 0.79 -22.38
CA ILE A 107 -3.24 0.76 -20.94
C ILE A 107 -4.64 1.27 -20.64
N PHE A 108 -5.44 0.41 -20.06
CA PHE A 108 -6.80 0.72 -19.63
C PHE A 108 -6.81 1.24 -18.21
N MET A 109 -7.52 2.35 -17.98
CA MET A 109 -7.71 2.96 -16.68
C MET A 109 -9.19 3.34 -16.48
N PRO A 110 -9.72 3.32 -15.25
CA PRO A 110 -11.03 3.90 -14.95
C PRO A 110 -11.08 5.39 -15.31
N VAL A 111 -12.23 5.89 -15.72
CA VAL A 111 -12.43 7.34 -16.03
C VAL A 111 -12.23 8.22 -14.79
N THR A 112 -12.36 7.64 -13.59
CA THR A 112 -12.14 8.29 -12.29
C THR A 112 -10.65 8.42 -11.92
N THR A 113 -9.73 7.92 -12.77
CA THR A 113 -8.29 7.96 -12.48
C THR A 113 -7.78 9.41 -12.36
N PRO A 114 -7.06 9.76 -11.26
CA PRO A 114 -6.48 11.09 -11.09
C PRO A 114 -5.56 11.46 -12.27
N LYS A 115 -5.67 12.70 -12.73
CA LYS A 115 -4.87 13.23 -13.86
C LYS A 115 -3.38 13.03 -13.69
N GLN A 116 -2.87 13.18 -12.47
CA GLN A 116 -1.47 12.98 -12.15
C GLN A 116 -0.99 11.54 -12.46
N LYS A 117 -1.81 10.51 -12.19
CA LYS A 117 -1.46 9.11 -12.51
C LYS A 117 -1.45 8.87 -14.01
N ILE A 118 -2.39 9.47 -14.75
CA ILE A 118 -2.44 9.41 -16.22
C ILE A 118 -1.17 10.07 -16.77
N GLN A 119 -0.87 11.30 -16.39
CA GLN A 119 0.30 12.05 -16.86
C GLN A 119 1.63 11.32 -16.57
N LYS A 120 1.79 10.75 -15.36
CA LYS A 120 2.99 9.94 -15.06
C LYS A 120 3.14 8.75 -16.00
N THR A 121 2.04 8.07 -16.30
CA THR A 121 2.07 6.92 -17.22
C THR A 121 2.43 7.37 -18.65
N GLU A 122 1.89 8.49 -19.12
CA GLU A 122 2.23 9.10 -20.40
C GLU A 122 3.72 9.51 -20.47
N ILE A 123 4.25 10.12 -19.41
CA ILE A 123 5.68 10.52 -19.33
C ILE A 123 6.58 9.29 -19.49
N PHE A 124 6.25 8.18 -18.84
CA PHE A 124 7.06 6.96 -18.91
C PHE A 124 6.95 6.26 -20.27
N GLY A 125 5.76 6.22 -20.87
CA GLY A 125 5.53 5.48 -22.11
C GLY A 125 5.77 6.30 -23.39
N GLY A 126 5.53 7.62 -23.34
CA GLY A 126 5.57 8.49 -24.52
C GLY A 126 4.69 7.94 -25.65
N ASP A 127 5.19 8.00 -26.87
CA ASP A 127 4.49 7.54 -28.07
C ASP A 127 4.37 6.00 -28.19
N ALA A 128 4.96 5.25 -27.26
CA ALA A 128 4.88 3.79 -27.26
C ALA A 128 3.55 3.26 -26.71
N ILE A 129 2.79 4.10 -26.01
CA ILE A 129 1.54 3.67 -25.37
C ILE A 129 0.34 4.49 -25.81
N GLN A 130 -0.83 3.89 -25.66
CA GLN A 130 -2.13 4.54 -25.72
C GLN A 130 -2.86 4.29 -24.39
N ILE A 131 -3.49 5.31 -23.82
CA ILE A 131 -4.31 5.18 -22.61
C ILE A 131 -5.77 5.24 -23.00
N GLU A 132 -6.54 4.22 -22.56
CA GLU A 132 -7.97 4.12 -22.76
C GLU A 132 -8.67 4.27 -21.40
N LEU A 133 -9.53 5.29 -21.29
CA LEU A 133 -10.32 5.55 -20.09
C LEU A 133 -11.69 4.89 -20.23
N VAL A 134 -11.98 3.85 -19.43
CA VAL A 134 -13.20 3.04 -19.55
C VAL A 134 -13.75 2.63 -18.19
N GLY A 135 -15.06 2.81 -18.00
CA GLY A 135 -15.77 2.44 -16.78
C GLY A 135 -15.43 3.33 -15.58
N ASP A 136 -16.26 3.28 -14.56
CA ASP A 136 -16.05 4.01 -13.32
C ASP A 136 -15.20 3.21 -12.32
N TYR A 137 -15.21 1.87 -12.44
CA TYR A 137 -14.56 0.94 -11.53
C TYR A 137 -13.54 0.07 -12.25
N PHE A 138 -12.63 -0.49 -11.45
CA PHE A 138 -11.53 -1.32 -11.96
C PHE A 138 -12.01 -2.56 -12.73
N ASP A 139 -13.08 -3.21 -12.29
CA ASP A 139 -13.58 -4.45 -12.90
C ASP A 139 -14.10 -4.22 -14.33
N ASP A 140 -14.79 -3.10 -14.57
CA ASP A 140 -15.24 -2.72 -15.92
C ASP A 140 -14.04 -2.47 -16.84
N CYS A 141 -13.05 -1.75 -16.32
CA CYS A 141 -11.80 -1.46 -16.99
C CYS A 141 -11.03 -2.76 -17.33
N LEU A 142 -10.90 -3.68 -16.38
CA LEU A 142 -10.23 -4.97 -16.58
C LEU A 142 -10.92 -5.81 -17.67
N LYS A 143 -12.24 -5.89 -17.63
CA LYS A 143 -13.02 -6.61 -18.65
C LYS A 143 -12.81 -6.01 -20.02
N ALA A 144 -12.92 -4.69 -20.15
CA ALA A 144 -12.68 -4.00 -21.42
C ALA A 144 -11.28 -4.25 -21.97
N ALA A 145 -10.25 -4.21 -21.11
CA ALA A 145 -8.86 -4.50 -21.48
C ALA A 145 -8.67 -5.95 -21.98
N GLN A 146 -9.29 -6.92 -21.31
CA GLN A 146 -9.22 -8.33 -21.70
C GLN A 146 -9.92 -8.59 -23.03
N ASP A 147 -11.10 -7.99 -23.24
CA ASP A 147 -11.85 -8.13 -24.50
C ASP A 147 -11.09 -7.46 -25.66
N PHE A 148 -10.54 -6.28 -25.44
CA PHE A 148 -9.68 -5.58 -26.41
C PHE A 148 -8.42 -6.41 -26.76
N CYS A 149 -7.78 -6.98 -25.74
CA CYS A 149 -6.59 -7.83 -25.91
C CYS A 149 -6.89 -9.04 -26.81
N LYS A 150 -7.99 -9.75 -26.54
CA LYS A 150 -8.44 -10.89 -27.36
C LYS A 150 -8.74 -10.50 -28.80
N LYS A 151 -9.49 -9.40 -28.98
CA LYS A 151 -9.86 -8.89 -30.32
C LYS A 151 -8.66 -8.54 -31.19
N ASN A 152 -7.60 -8.02 -30.58
CA ASN A 152 -6.38 -7.57 -31.27
C ASN A 152 -5.24 -8.61 -31.25
N ASN A 153 -5.51 -9.85 -30.82
CA ASN A 153 -4.48 -10.89 -30.67
C ASN A 153 -3.25 -10.41 -29.86
N GLY A 154 -3.52 -9.53 -28.86
CA GLY A 154 -2.50 -8.94 -27.99
C GLY A 154 -2.02 -9.90 -26.90
N HIS A 155 -1.10 -9.41 -26.08
CA HIS A 155 -0.64 -10.06 -24.86
C HIS A 155 -1.08 -9.25 -23.64
N PHE A 156 -1.93 -9.84 -22.78
CA PHE A 156 -2.39 -9.20 -21.54
C PHE A 156 -1.34 -9.37 -20.45
N LEU A 157 -0.86 -8.26 -19.92
CA LEU A 157 0.11 -8.22 -18.82
C LEU A 157 -0.62 -8.16 -17.49
N SER A 158 -0.66 -9.28 -16.79
CA SER A 158 -1.21 -9.35 -15.43
C SER A 158 -0.33 -8.57 -14.44
N PRO A 159 -0.90 -7.81 -13.50
CA PRO A 159 -0.13 -7.08 -12.51
C PRO A 159 0.58 -7.96 -11.44
N PHE A 160 0.19 -9.24 -11.32
CA PHE A 160 0.71 -10.17 -10.30
C PHE A 160 0.44 -11.66 -10.58
N ASP A 161 -0.67 -12.03 -11.23
CA ASP A 161 -1.10 -13.42 -11.41
C ASP A 161 -0.54 -14.04 -12.70
N ASP A 162 0.77 -14.00 -12.83
CA ASP A 162 1.53 -14.51 -13.96
C ASP A 162 2.90 -14.99 -13.49
N VAL A 163 3.36 -16.16 -14.00
CA VAL A 163 4.62 -16.79 -13.58
C VAL A 163 5.81 -15.91 -13.97
N ASP A 164 5.80 -15.34 -15.16
CA ASP A 164 6.90 -14.49 -15.64
C ASP A 164 6.98 -13.18 -14.85
N VAL A 165 5.81 -12.66 -14.43
CA VAL A 165 5.75 -11.50 -13.52
C VAL A 165 6.31 -11.87 -12.16
N ILE A 166 5.91 -13.00 -11.56
CA ILE A 166 6.38 -13.47 -10.25
C ILE A 166 7.90 -13.68 -10.24
N GLU A 167 8.44 -14.30 -11.30
CA GLU A 167 9.89 -14.48 -11.47
C GLU A 167 10.63 -13.12 -11.54
N GLY A 168 10.07 -12.17 -12.30
CA GLY A 168 10.61 -10.81 -12.38
C GLY A 168 10.64 -10.12 -11.02
N GLN A 169 9.57 -10.25 -10.23
CA GLN A 169 9.50 -9.70 -8.88
C GLN A 169 10.51 -10.37 -7.92
N ALA A 170 10.81 -11.65 -8.11
CA ALA A 170 11.80 -12.38 -7.33
C ALA A 170 13.22 -11.81 -7.47
N SER A 171 13.51 -11.02 -8.51
CA SER A 171 14.79 -10.31 -8.65
C SER A 171 15.10 -9.39 -7.48
N VAL A 172 14.09 -8.93 -6.72
CA VAL A 172 14.27 -8.19 -5.46
C VAL A 172 15.04 -9.05 -4.45
N ALA A 173 14.67 -10.33 -4.32
CA ALA A 173 15.33 -11.26 -3.40
C ALA A 173 16.76 -11.57 -3.83
N VAL A 174 17.02 -11.70 -5.13
CA VAL A 174 18.36 -11.87 -5.70
C VAL A 174 19.27 -10.69 -5.31
N GLU A 175 18.74 -9.47 -5.44
CA GLU A 175 19.50 -8.26 -5.05
C GLU A 175 19.73 -8.18 -3.54
N ILE A 176 18.73 -8.52 -2.72
CA ILE A 176 18.88 -8.54 -1.25
C ILE A 176 20.00 -9.49 -0.85
N GLU A 177 19.99 -10.74 -1.33
CA GLU A 177 21.04 -11.74 -1.05
C GLU A 177 22.43 -11.26 -1.49
N ALA A 178 22.52 -10.66 -2.69
CA ALA A 178 23.79 -10.15 -3.22
C ALA A 178 24.31 -8.91 -2.48
N GLN A 179 23.44 -8.03 -1.99
CA GLN A 179 23.82 -6.79 -1.30
C GLN A 179 24.16 -7.03 0.19
N LEU A 180 23.49 -7.98 0.86
CA LEU A 180 23.86 -8.40 2.22
C LEU A 180 25.05 -9.34 2.23
N GLY A 181 25.23 -10.18 1.20
CA GLY A 181 26.18 -11.29 1.18
C GLY A 181 25.68 -12.55 1.89
N PHE A 182 24.49 -12.53 2.46
CA PHE A 182 23.85 -13.66 3.16
C PHE A 182 22.32 -13.53 3.08
N CYS A 183 21.58 -14.56 3.48
CA CYS A 183 20.13 -14.53 3.61
C CYS A 183 19.72 -13.79 4.90
N PRO A 184 18.83 -12.78 4.87
CA PRO A 184 18.36 -12.12 6.10
C PRO A 184 17.58 -13.07 6.99
N ASP A 185 17.58 -12.80 8.31
CA ASP A 185 16.82 -13.60 9.27
C ASP A 185 15.32 -13.45 9.07
N HIS A 186 14.88 -12.24 8.71
CA HIS A 186 13.47 -11.91 8.59
C HIS A 186 13.21 -10.94 7.41
N ILE A 187 12.18 -11.21 6.64
CA ILE A 187 11.75 -10.36 5.53
C ILE A 187 10.31 -9.90 5.79
N VAL A 188 10.12 -8.58 5.78
CA VAL A 188 8.81 -7.94 5.95
C VAL A 188 8.41 -7.31 4.63
N MET A 189 7.24 -7.67 4.11
CA MET A 189 6.82 -7.24 2.77
C MET A 189 5.31 -7.08 2.63
N PRO A 190 4.85 -6.05 1.90
CA PRO A 190 3.44 -5.86 1.63
C PRO A 190 2.86 -6.95 0.72
N VAL A 191 1.59 -7.21 0.89
CA VAL A 191 0.79 -8.06 0.00
C VAL A 191 -0.40 -7.27 -0.53
N GLY A 192 -0.49 -7.22 -1.85
CA GLY A 192 -1.70 -6.90 -2.57
C GLY A 192 -2.13 -8.16 -3.34
N GLY A 193 -1.91 -8.21 -4.67
CA GLY A 193 -2.15 -9.42 -5.46
C GLY A 193 -1.15 -10.56 -5.24
N GLY A 194 -0.11 -10.37 -4.43
CA GLY A 194 0.81 -11.41 -3.96
C GLY A 194 2.00 -11.73 -4.87
N GLY A 195 2.14 -11.09 -6.03
CA GLY A 195 3.20 -11.44 -6.98
C GLY A 195 4.62 -11.24 -6.45
N LEU A 196 4.88 -10.12 -5.74
CA LEU A 196 6.16 -9.87 -5.09
C LEU A 196 6.44 -10.89 -3.99
N SER A 197 5.48 -11.04 -3.07
CA SER A 197 5.64 -11.90 -1.90
C SER A 197 5.82 -13.36 -2.28
N ALA A 198 5.07 -13.84 -3.30
CA ALA A 198 5.27 -15.18 -3.85
C ALA A 198 6.65 -15.34 -4.50
N GLY A 199 7.12 -14.33 -5.23
CA GLY A 199 8.45 -14.34 -5.83
C GLY A 199 9.57 -14.43 -4.79
N VAL A 200 9.54 -13.58 -3.78
CA VAL A 200 10.52 -13.54 -2.69
C VAL A 200 10.49 -14.83 -1.88
N LEU A 201 9.30 -15.34 -1.55
CA LEU A 201 9.12 -16.60 -0.82
C LEU A 201 9.67 -17.79 -1.62
N ASN A 202 9.39 -17.88 -2.92
CA ASN A 202 9.92 -18.92 -3.78
C ASN A 202 11.45 -18.89 -3.91
N TYR A 203 12.06 -17.72 -3.80
CA TYR A 203 13.51 -17.57 -3.88
C TYR A 203 14.21 -18.02 -2.60
N PHE A 204 13.83 -17.48 -1.44
CA PHE A 204 14.48 -17.77 -0.15
C PHE A 204 13.94 -19.00 0.56
N LYS A 205 12.68 -19.37 0.31
CA LYS A 205 11.98 -20.52 0.93
C LYS A 205 12.06 -20.48 2.47
N ASN A 206 12.52 -21.56 3.09
CA ASN A 206 12.65 -21.69 4.54
C ASN A 206 13.92 -21.10 5.12
N ASN A 207 14.73 -20.41 4.30
CA ASN A 207 16.00 -19.83 4.77
C ASN A 207 15.78 -18.49 5.51
N ALA A 208 14.63 -17.86 5.37
CA ALA A 208 14.23 -16.66 6.09
C ALA A 208 12.90 -16.86 6.78
N GLN A 209 12.62 -16.06 7.82
CA GLN A 209 11.29 -15.86 8.35
C GLN A 209 10.57 -14.76 7.56
N TYR A 210 9.24 -14.76 7.54
CA TYR A 210 8.46 -13.80 6.79
C TYR A 210 7.35 -13.21 7.63
N SER A 211 7.13 -11.91 7.46
CA SER A 211 5.91 -11.24 7.85
C SER A 211 5.31 -10.58 6.64
N LEU A 212 4.12 -11.00 6.29
CA LEU A 212 3.33 -10.45 5.20
C LEU A 212 2.37 -9.43 5.78
N ILE A 213 2.30 -8.24 5.18
CA ILE A 213 1.45 -7.17 5.70
C ILE A 213 0.45 -6.73 4.63
N GLU A 214 -0.82 -6.70 5.00
CA GLU A 214 -1.91 -6.18 4.18
C GLU A 214 -2.52 -4.93 4.83
N PRO A 215 -3.06 -3.99 4.05
CA PRO A 215 -3.94 -2.97 4.61
C PRO A 215 -5.20 -3.64 5.19
N LEU A 216 -5.68 -3.18 6.33
CA LEU A 216 -6.83 -3.80 7.02
C LEU A 216 -8.07 -3.85 6.14
N GLY A 217 -8.34 -2.79 5.39
CA GLY A 217 -9.47 -2.68 4.47
C GLY A 217 -9.28 -3.39 3.12
N GLY A 218 -8.13 -4.06 2.88
CA GLY A 218 -7.82 -4.77 1.65
C GLY A 218 -7.12 -6.12 1.86
N ALA A 219 -7.43 -6.84 2.96
CA ALA A 219 -6.75 -8.06 3.41
C ALA A 219 -7.21 -9.32 2.65
N SER A 220 -6.91 -9.40 1.36
CA SER A 220 -7.36 -10.48 0.47
C SER A 220 -6.63 -11.81 0.67
N LEU A 221 -5.34 -11.79 1.05
CA LEU A 221 -4.60 -13.00 1.43
C LEU A 221 -5.13 -13.57 2.75
N TRP A 222 -5.36 -12.71 3.76
CA TRP A 222 -5.96 -13.13 5.03
C TRP A 222 -7.29 -13.85 4.82
N ALA A 223 -8.18 -13.26 4.02
CA ALA A 223 -9.48 -13.87 3.69
C ALA A 223 -9.31 -15.20 2.93
N ALA A 224 -8.38 -15.26 1.99
CA ALA A 224 -8.08 -16.47 1.22
C ALA A 224 -7.50 -17.59 2.08
N LEU A 225 -6.63 -17.28 3.05
CA LEU A 225 -6.08 -18.28 3.97
C LEU A 225 -7.17 -18.87 4.87
N ILE A 226 -8.12 -18.08 5.36
CA ILE A 226 -9.27 -18.56 6.12
C ILE A 226 -10.16 -19.46 5.25
N ALA A 227 -10.42 -19.04 4.01
CA ALA A 227 -11.28 -19.78 3.08
C ALA A 227 -10.59 -21.03 2.46
N GLY A 228 -9.26 -21.15 2.57
CA GLY A 228 -8.46 -22.19 1.91
C GLY A 228 -8.36 -22.02 0.38
N ARG A 229 -8.83 -20.92 -0.19
CA ARG A 229 -8.82 -20.58 -1.62
C ARG A 229 -8.93 -19.07 -1.82
N PRO A 230 -8.50 -18.53 -2.99
CA PRO A 230 -8.77 -17.15 -3.33
C PRO A 230 -10.26 -16.82 -3.27
N VAL A 231 -10.60 -15.73 -2.61
CA VAL A 231 -11.97 -15.18 -2.49
C VAL A 231 -11.95 -13.69 -2.73
N SER A 232 -13.03 -13.16 -3.31
CA SER A 232 -13.22 -11.74 -3.48
C SER A 232 -13.72 -11.11 -2.18
N LEU A 233 -13.18 -9.95 -1.83
CA LEU A 233 -13.68 -9.12 -0.73
C LEU A 233 -14.93 -8.37 -1.17
N ASP A 234 -15.92 -8.28 -0.31
CA ASP A 234 -17.17 -7.55 -0.60
C ASP A 234 -16.94 -6.03 -0.68
N LYS A 235 -16.02 -5.51 0.11
CA LYS A 235 -15.63 -4.08 0.15
C LYS A 235 -14.12 -3.97 0.31
N VAL A 236 -13.52 -3.01 -0.38
CA VAL A 236 -12.09 -2.71 -0.29
C VAL A 236 -11.93 -1.21 0.01
N ASP A 237 -11.17 -0.88 1.06
CA ASP A 237 -10.67 0.48 1.25
C ASP A 237 -9.45 0.69 0.33
N THR A 238 -9.59 1.59 -0.61
CA THR A 238 -8.57 1.88 -1.63
C THR A 238 -7.52 2.88 -1.18
N PHE A 239 -7.46 3.24 0.09
CA PHE A 239 -6.46 4.19 0.59
C PHE A 239 -5.03 3.74 0.27
N ALA A 240 -4.70 2.47 0.53
CA ALA A 240 -3.42 1.86 0.17
C ALA A 240 -3.49 1.20 -1.22
N ASP A 241 -3.81 1.96 -2.25
CA ASP A 241 -4.17 1.53 -3.61
C ASP A 241 -3.16 0.56 -4.26
N GLY A 242 -1.87 0.67 -3.94
CA GLY A 242 -0.82 -0.26 -4.39
C GLY A 242 -0.88 -1.66 -3.79
N ALA A 243 -1.60 -1.85 -2.65
CA ALA A 243 -1.76 -3.11 -1.93
C ALA A 243 -3.23 -3.50 -1.70
N ALA A 244 -4.18 -2.56 -1.81
CA ALA A 244 -5.61 -2.81 -1.64
C ALA A 244 -6.18 -3.52 -2.88
N VAL A 245 -6.11 -4.86 -2.89
CA VAL A 245 -6.56 -5.71 -3.99
C VAL A 245 -7.72 -6.57 -3.53
N GLY A 246 -8.83 -6.54 -4.28
CA GLY A 246 -10.07 -7.24 -3.92
C GLY A 246 -9.95 -8.76 -3.85
N GLN A 247 -8.97 -9.35 -4.54
CA GLN A 247 -8.70 -10.79 -4.51
C GLN A 247 -7.23 -11.07 -4.77
N ILE A 248 -6.63 -11.93 -3.95
CA ILE A 248 -5.27 -12.46 -4.18
C ILE A 248 -5.19 -13.24 -5.49
N GLY A 249 -4.05 -13.18 -6.19
CA GLY A 249 -3.83 -13.97 -7.39
C GLY A 249 -3.84 -15.48 -7.13
N ASN A 250 -4.33 -16.27 -8.09
CA ASN A 250 -4.38 -17.72 -7.95
C ASN A 250 -2.97 -18.33 -7.85
N LYS A 251 -2.06 -17.94 -8.74
CA LYS A 251 -0.67 -18.42 -8.73
C LYS A 251 0.10 -17.96 -7.49
N PRO A 252 0.04 -16.68 -7.08
CA PRO A 252 0.61 -16.23 -5.81
C PRO A 252 0.08 -17.01 -4.62
N PHE A 253 -1.24 -17.25 -4.55
CA PHE A 253 -1.86 -17.98 -3.43
C PHE A 253 -1.31 -19.39 -3.28
N GLU A 254 -1.05 -20.12 -4.36
CA GLU A 254 -0.45 -21.46 -4.31
C GLU A 254 0.89 -21.49 -3.56
N THR A 255 1.67 -20.42 -3.66
CA THR A 255 2.91 -20.25 -2.87
C THR A 255 2.61 -19.77 -1.45
N LEU A 256 1.78 -18.73 -1.32
CA LEU A 256 1.56 -18.04 -0.05
C LEU A 256 0.71 -18.81 0.96
N LYS A 257 -0.12 -19.77 0.51
CA LYS A 257 -0.92 -20.61 1.41
C LYS A 257 -0.10 -21.41 2.43
N SER A 258 1.20 -21.62 2.17
CA SER A 258 2.11 -22.30 3.09
C SER A 258 2.60 -21.44 4.25
N ILE A 259 2.43 -20.11 4.17
CA ILE A 259 3.00 -19.16 5.15
C ILE A 259 2.31 -19.25 6.53
N GLY A 260 1.05 -19.63 6.56
CA GLY A 260 0.23 -19.68 7.77
C GLY A 260 -0.29 -18.29 8.19
N LEU A 261 -1.48 -18.28 8.75
CA LEU A 261 -2.22 -17.06 9.10
C LEU A 261 -1.48 -16.19 10.14
N ALA A 262 -0.71 -16.80 11.04
CA ALA A 262 0.05 -16.10 12.08
C ALA A 262 1.16 -15.18 11.54
N ASN A 263 1.61 -15.41 10.31
CA ASN A 263 2.63 -14.60 9.64
C ASN A 263 2.04 -13.53 8.72
N VAL A 264 0.72 -13.36 8.71
CA VAL A 264 0.03 -12.32 7.95
C VAL A 264 -0.52 -11.28 8.91
N LEU A 265 0.01 -10.07 8.84
CA LEU A 265 -0.38 -8.93 9.64
C LEU A 265 -1.36 -8.05 8.86
N ARG A 266 -2.16 -7.25 9.56
CA ARG A 266 -3.09 -6.30 8.94
C ARG A 266 -2.90 -4.93 9.59
N ALA A 267 -2.47 -3.95 8.80
CA ALA A 267 -2.25 -2.58 9.26
C ALA A 267 -3.50 -1.71 9.06
N PRO A 268 -4.01 -1.06 10.10
CA PRO A 268 -4.99 0.00 9.91
C PRO A 268 -4.41 1.13 9.03
N GLU A 269 -5.15 1.59 8.05
CA GLU A 269 -4.71 2.61 7.08
C GLU A 269 -4.30 3.92 7.77
N ASP A 270 -5.04 4.31 8.80
CA ASP A 270 -4.76 5.53 9.57
C ASP A 270 -3.44 5.41 10.35
N ARG A 271 -3.06 4.20 10.79
CA ARG A 271 -1.77 3.93 11.42
C ARG A 271 -0.61 4.03 10.42
N VAL A 272 -0.80 3.51 9.22
CA VAL A 272 0.18 3.62 8.12
C VAL A 272 0.49 5.08 7.81
N CYS A 273 -0.49 5.98 7.95
CA CYS A 273 -0.28 7.42 7.79
C CYS A 273 0.75 7.98 8.78
N ILE A 274 0.82 7.46 10.01
CA ILE A 274 1.85 7.85 11.00
C ILE A 274 3.23 7.47 10.48
N THR A 275 3.40 6.23 10.03
CA THR A 275 4.65 5.71 9.48
C THR A 275 5.09 6.51 8.25
N MET A 276 4.16 6.85 7.35
CA MET A 276 4.46 7.69 6.18
C MET A 276 5.02 9.06 6.59
N LEU A 277 4.37 9.73 7.56
CA LEU A 277 4.82 11.03 8.06
C LEU A 277 6.15 10.95 8.81
N GLU A 278 6.40 9.89 9.56
CA GLU A 278 7.66 9.65 10.24
C GLU A 278 8.80 9.47 9.21
N MET A 279 8.61 8.61 8.23
CA MET A 279 9.61 8.41 7.16
C MET A 279 9.87 9.69 6.38
N LEU A 280 8.85 10.49 6.12
CA LEU A 280 9.00 11.78 5.44
C LEU A 280 9.76 12.80 6.30
N ASN A 281 9.40 12.94 7.58
CA ASN A 281 9.91 14.03 8.43
C ASN A 281 11.27 13.70 9.06
N VAL A 282 11.53 12.42 9.40
CA VAL A 282 12.77 11.99 10.05
C VAL A 282 13.82 11.58 9.03
N GLU A 283 13.42 10.78 8.04
CA GLU A 283 14.34 10.16 7.08
C GLU A 283 14.39 10.85 5.72
N GLY A 284 13.47 11.79 5.44
CA GLY A 284 13.33 12.41 4.12
C GLY A 284 12.88 11.42 3.03
N ILE A 285 12.26 10.31 3.42
CA ILE A 285 11.83 9.25 2.52
C ILE A 285 10.34 9.43 2.20
N VAL A 286 10.04 9.61 0.92
CA VAL A 286 8.66 9.67 0.41
C VAL A 286 8.19 8.28 0.02
N LEU A 287 7.19 7.77 0.72
CA LEU A 287 6.55 6.49 0.43
C LEU A 287 5.07 6.68 0.11
N GLU A 288 4.56 5.89 -0.83
CA GLU A 288 3.12 5.68 -0.96
C GLU A 288 2.60 4.78 0.18
N PRO A 289 1.29 4.76 0.49
CA PRO A 289 0.76 3.94 1.59
C PRO A 289 1.20 2.47 1.52
N ALA A 290 1.13 1.85 0.34
CA ALA A 290 1.60 0.48 0.14
C ALA A 290 3.10 0.30 0.41
N GLY A 291 3.92 1.32 0.11
CA GLY A 291 5.37 1.32 0.36
C GLY A 291 5.74 1.40 1.84
N ALA A 292 4.88 2.01 2.65
CA ALA A 292 5.09 2.17 4.09
C ALA A 292 4.66 0.94 4.91
N LEU A 293 3.84 0.04 4.38
CA LEU A 293 3.29 -1.12 5.10
C LEU A 293 4.35 -1.99 5.76
N SER A 294 5.48 -2.27 5.07
CA SER A 294 6.54 -3.13 5.63
C SER A 294 7.24 -2.50 6.83
N ILE A 295 7.34 -1.18 6.86
CA ILE A 295 7.91 -0.43 7.98
C ILE A 295 6.88 -0.36 9.12
N ASP A 296 5.63 -0.08 8.79
CA ASP A 296 4.52 -0.04 9.77
C ASP A 296 4.39 -1.36 10.55
N ALA A 297 4.60 -2.50 9.89
CA ALA A 297 4.55 -3.81 10.51
C ALA A 297 5.60 -4.04 11.61
N LEU A 298 6.68 -3.28 11.65
CA LEU A 298 7.74 -3.44 12.66
C LEU A 298 7.22 -3.26 14.09
N GLN A 299 6.22 -2.39 14.28
CA GLN A 299 5.62 -2.17 15.60
C GLN A 299 4.81 -3.39 16.09
N ASP A 300 4.22 -4.18 15.18
CA ASP A 300 3.50 -5.41 15.51
C ASP A 300 4.48 -6.56 15.82
N LEU A 301 5.67 -6.52 15.23
CA LEU A 301 6.73 -7.51 15.46
C LEU A 301 7.49 -7.26 16.76
N GLY A 302 7.71 -6.00 17.13
CA GLY A 302 8.30 -5.59 18.41
C GLY A 302 9.55 -6.39 18.79
N GLN A 303 9.54 -6.99 19.96
CA GLN A 303 10.68 -7.77 20.49
C GLN A 303 10.98 -9.07 19.71
N ALA A 304 10.05 -9.57 18.91
CA ALA A 304 10.25 -10.81 18.16
C ALA A 304 11.40 -10.71 17.12
N ILE A 305 11.75 -9.49 16.71
CA ILE A 305 12.83 -9.22 15.75
C ILE A 305 14.14 -8.73 16.39
N SER A 306 14.19 -8.57 17.71
CA SER A 306 15.38 -8.05 18.40
C SER A 306 16.60 -8.91 18.12
N GLY A 307 17.73 -8.25 17.84
CA GLY A 307 19.02 -8.88 17.50
C GLY A 307 19.08 -9.56 16.12
N ARG A 308 18.04 -9.39 15.27
CA ARG A 308 17.96 -10.01 13.94
C ARG A 308 18.32 -9.04 12.83
N THR A 309 18.73 -9.59 11.69
CA THR A 309 18.81 -8.85 10.43
C THR A 309 17.43 -8.91 9.73
N VAL A 310 16.76 -7.77 9.66
CA VAL A 310 15.40 -7.63 9.12
C VAL A 310 15.44 -6.77 7.87
N VAL A 311 14.85 -7.27 6.79
CA VAL A 311 14.68 -6.50 5.54
C VAL A 311 13.22 -6.12 5.35
N CYS A 312 12.95 -4.82 5.34
CA CYS A 312 11.66 -4.26 4.95
C CYS A 312 11.70 -3.87 3.48
N ILE A 313 10.78 -4.41 2.65
CA ILE A 313 10.70 -4.04 1.24
C ILE A 313 9.78 -2.83 1.10
N THR A 314 10.37 -1.65 0.82
CA THR A 314 9.65 -0.40 0.53
C THR A 314 9.22 -0.40 -0.94
N THR A 315 8.01 -0.84 -1.20
CA THR A 315 7.53 -1.26 -2.54
C THR A 315 7.32 -0.15 -3.54
N GLY A 316 7.14 1.10 -3.07
CA GLY A 316 6.93 2.24 -3.96
C GLY A 316 6.87 3.59 -3.24
N GLY A 317 7.15 4.64 -4.02
CA GLY A 317 7.14 6.05 -3.60
C GLY A 317 6.31 6.93 -4.55
N ASN A 318 5.35 6.37 -5.26
CA ASN A 318 4.47 7.12 -6.17
C ASN A 318 3.33 7.84 -5.43
N PHE A 319 3.70 8.48 -4.31
CA PHE A 319 2.75 9.21 -3.49
C PHE A 319 2.18 10.43 -4.23
N ASP A 320 0.88 10.63 -4.08
CA ASP A 320 0.18 11.81 -4.54
C ASP A 320 0.20 12.87 -3.43
N PHE A 321 0.97 13.95 -3.62
CA PHE A 321 1.13 15.00 -2.62
C PHE A 321 -0.16 15.80 -2.35
N GLU A 322 -1.13 15.77 -3.25
CA GLU A 322 -2.46 16.35 -2.99
C GLU A 322 -3.18 15.63 -1.84
N ARG A 323 -2.82 14.38 -1.57
CA ARG A 323 -3.33 13.59 -0.44
C ARG A 323 -2.60 13.81 0.89
N LEU A 324 -1.57 14.64 0.93
CA LEU A 324 -0.82 14.89 2.18
C LEU A 324 -1.69 15.44 3.32
N PRO A 325 -2.66 16.34 3.07
CA PRO A 325 -3.61 16.76 4.10
C PRO A 325 -4.45 15.61 4.66
N GLU A 326 -4.92 14.69 3.79
CA GLU A 326 -5.64 13.47 4.20
C GLU A 326 -4.76 12.57 5.09
N VAL A 327 -3.50 12.36 4.72
CA VAL A 327 -2.55 11.55 5.49
C VAL A 327 -2.31 12.16 6.88
N LYS A 328 -2.13 13.49 6.95
CA LYS A 328 -1.97 14.21 8.22
C LYS A 328 -3.22 14.05 9.09
N GLU A 329 -4.38 14.23 8.52
CA GLU A 329 -5.67 14.14 9.18
C GLU A 329 -5.91 12.74 9.78
N ARG A 330 -5.74 11.69 8.98
CA ARG A 330 -5.86 10.28 9.40
C ARG A 330 -4.90 9.96 10.55
N SER A 331 -3.64 10.39 10.43
CA SER A 331 -2.61 10.23 11.46
C SER A 331 -2.99 10.89 12.79
N GLN A 332 -3.51 12.12 12.77
CA GLN A 332 -3.91 12.86 13.95
C GLN A 332 -5.12 12.23 14.65
N ARG A 333 -6.10 11.78 13.88
CA ARG A 333 -7.27 11.04 14.42
C ARG A 333 -6.85 9.74 15.06
N PHE A 334 -6.00 8.95 14.40
CA PHE A 334 -5.51 7.69 14.94
C PHE A 334 -4.71 7.87 16.24
N LYS A 335 -3.89 8.93 16.33
CA LYS A 335 -3.18 9.32 17.56
C LYS A 335 -4.10 9.83 18.65
N GLY A 336 -5.37 10.08 18.35
CA GLY A 336 -6.33 10.65 19.30
C GLY A 336 -6.09 12.13 19.63
N VAL A 337 -5.20 12.83 18.86
CA VAL A 337 -4.89 14.24 19.07
C VAL A 337 -5.83 15.19 18.32
N LYS A 338 -6.76 14.64 17.55
CA LYS A 338 -7.77 15.42 16.82
C LYS A 338 -9.14 14.79 16.94
N LYS A 339 -10.12 15.63 17.27
CA LYS A 339 -11.52 15.23 17.46
C LYS A 339 -12.45 16.15 16.69
N TYR A 340 -13.55 15.58 16.20
CA TYR A 340 -14.66 16.31 15.59
C TYR A 340 -15.93 16.11 16.39
N LEU A 341 -16.57 17.22 16.74
CA LEU A 341 -17.77 17.22 17.57
C LEU A 341 -18.91 17.94 16.87
N ILE A 342 -20.11 17.41 17.01
CA ILE A 342 -21.35 18.18 16.80
C ILE A 342 -21.82 18.63 18.17
N LEU A 343 -21.73 19.94 18.43
CA LEU A 343 -22.09 20.58 19.69
C LEU A 343 -23.43 21.29 19.56
N ARG A 344 -24.34 21.08 20.51
CA ARG A 344 -25.58 21.87 20.64
C ARG A 344 -25.33 23.05 21.57
N MET A 345 -25.36 24.25 21.01
CA MET A 345 -25.09 25.48 21.76
C MET A 345 -26.36 26.30 21.96
N PRO A 346 -26.63 26.82 23.17
CA PRO A 346 -27.74 27.74 23.41
C PRO A 346 -27.58 29.02 22.55
N GLN A 347 -28.68 29.45 21.90
CA GLN A 347 -28.63 30.67 21.07
C GLN A 347 -28.80 31.94 21.93
N ARG A 348 -27.84 32.20 22.82
CA ARG A 348 -27.80 33.40 23.66
C ARG A 348 -26.42 34.09 23.57
N PRO A 349 -26.37 35.40 23.82
CA PRO A 349 -25.09 36.10 23.92
C PRO A 349 -24.16 35.44 24.98
N GLY A 350 -22.88 35.34 24.63
CA GLY A 350 -21.84 34.76 25.53
C GLY A 350 -21.67 33.24 25.48
N ALA A 351 -22.61 32.47 24.90
CA ALA A 351 -22.53 31.02 24.88
C ALA A 351 -21.23 30.46 24.21
N LEU A 352 -20.82 31.06 23.11
CA LEU A 352 -19.55 30.69 22.47
C LEU A 352 -18.34 31.02 23.36
N LYS A 353 -18.35 32.18 24.01
CA LYS A 353 -17.25 32.55 24.93
C LYS A 353 -17.15 31.57 26.11
N GLU A 354 -18.28 31.12 26.61
CA GLU A 354 -18.36 30.10 27.68
C GLU A 354 -17.75 28.77 27.21
N PHE A 355 -18.10 28.33 25.99
CA PHE A 355 -17.52 27.14 25.39
C PHE A 355 -15.98 27.27 25.23
N LEU A 356 -15.51 28.38 24.71
CA LEU A 356 -14.06 28.61 24.48
C LEU A 356 -13.24 28.58 25.77
N ASN A 357 -13.83 28.85 26.94
CA ASN A 357 -13.15 28.77 28.24
C ASN A 357 -12.81 27.31 28.66
N PHE A 358 -13.39 26.30 28.01
CA PHE A 358 -13.08 24.90 28.29
C PHE A 358 -11.85 24.41 27.49
N LEU A 359 -11.44 25.13 26.46
CA LEU A 359 -10.24 24.81 25.69
C LEU A 359 -8.99 25.11 26.53
N GLY A 360 -8.01 24.22 26.43
CA GLY A 360 -6.71 24.37 27.05
C GLY A 360 -5.78 25.28 26.19
N PRO A 361 -4.60 25.63 26.74
CA PRO A 361 -3.64 26.48 26.04
C PRO A 361 -2.99 25.82 24.82
N ASP A 362 -3.06 24.50 24.71
CA ASP A 362 -2.52 23.70 23.60
C ASP A 362 -3.60 23.21 22.62
N ASP A 363 -4.86 23.62 22.85
CA ASP A 363 -5.97 23.25 21.96
C ASP A 363 -6.13 24.26 20.84
N ASP A 364 -6.21 23.76 19.62
CA ASP A 364 -6.46 24.57 18.42
C ASP A 364 -7.78 24.17 17.77
N ILE A 365 -8.55 25.17 17.32
CA ILE A 365 -9.78 24.95 16.57
C ILE A 365 -9.43 24.90 15.10
N THR A 366 -9.41 23.71 14.54
CA THR A 366 -9.08 23.47 13.12
C THR A 366 -10.28 23.57 12.19
N ARG A 367 -11.50 23.48 12.74
CA ARG A 367 -12.76 23.66 12.02
C ARG A 367 -13.82 24.23 12.93
N PHE A 368 -14.60 25.18 12.43
CA PHE A 368 -15.72 25.78 13.14
C PHE A 368 -16.83 26.20 12.19
N GLU A 369 -17.97 25.52 12.27
CA GLU A 369 -19.15 25.84 11.47
C GLU A 369 -20.37 26.00 12.38
N TYR A 370 -20.93 27.19 12.43
CA TYR A 370 -22.08 27.51 13.27
C TYR A 370 -23.35 27.71 12.41
N LEU A 371 -24.29 26.76 12.54
CA LEU A 371 -25.58 26.84 11.89
C LEU A 371 -26.63 27.42 12.85
N LYS A 372 -26.83 28.75 12.78
CA LYS A 372 -27.88 29.43 13.53
C LYS A 372 -29.21 29.26 12.81
N LYS A 373 -30.20 28.65 13.48
CA LYS A 373 -31.61 28.51 12.98
C LYS A 373 -32.49 29.46 13.74
N SER A 374 -33.15 30.40 13.04
CA SER A 374 -33.86 31.55 13.59
C SER A 374 -35.06 31.26 14.50
N ALA A 375 -35.56 30.02 14.57
CA ALA A 375 -36.73 29.63 15.35
C ALA A 375 -36.45 28.57 16.44
N ARG A 376 -35.22 28.40 16.89
CA ARG A 376 -34.83 27.38 17.88
C ARG A 376 -33.99 27.95 19.00
N ASN A 377 -34.14 27.39 20.21
CA ASN A 377 -33.36 27.78 21.38
C ASN A 377 -31.89 27.34 21.31
N PHE A 378 -31.56 26.38 20.42
CA PHE A 378 -30.23 25.81 20.24
C PHE A 378 -29.81 25.84 18.78
N GLY A 379 -28.56 26.16 18.53
CA GLY A 379 -27.87 25.98 17.26
C GLY A 379 -26.94 24.75 17.30
N SER A 380 -26.61 24.22 16.11
CA SER A 380 -25.61 23.15 16.00
C SER A 380 -24.29 23.75 15.51
N ILE A 381 -23.20 23.33 16.11
CA ILE A 381 -21.83 23.68 15.73
C ILE A 381 -21.13 22.39 15.36
N LEU A 382 -20.50 22.39 14.20
CA LEU A 382 -19.47 21.44 13.85
C LEU A 382 -18.12 22.03 14.24
N ILE A 383 -17.38 21.36 15.10
CA ILE A 383 -16.08 21.82 15.55
C ILE A 383 -15.04 20.70 15.44
N GLY A 384 -13.87 21.02 14.88
CA GLY A 384 -12.68 20.21 14.90
C GLY A 384 -11.68 20.81 15.90
N ILE A 385 -11.20 20.02 16.84
CA ILE A 385 -10.23 20.40 17.85
C ILE A 385 -9.00 19.54 17.73
N GLU A 386 -7.83 20.17 17.69
CA GLU A 386 -6.51 19.53 17.74
C GLU A 386 -5.83 19.87 19.05
N THR A 387 -5.18 18.88 19.69
CA THR A 387 -4.42 19.07 20.93
C THR A 387 -3.07 18.37 20.84
N LYS A 388 -2.14 18.68 21.73
CA LYS A 388 -0.85 17.98 21.82
C LYS A 388 -0.92 16.70 22.66
N ASP A 389 -1.85 16.64 23.63
CA ASP A 389 -2.04 15.49 24.53
C ASP A 389 -3.42 14.87 24.32
N PRO A 390 -3.51 13.63 23.78
CA PRO A 390 -4.79 12.96 23.56
C PRO A 390 -5.58 12.73 24.85
N ASN A 391 -4.92 12.63 26.01
CA ASN A 391 -5.58 12.44 27.30
C ASN A 391 -6.42 13.66 27.73
N HIS A 392 -6.10 14.85 27.19
CA HIS A 392 -6.85 16.06 27.45
C HIS A 392 -8.33 15.96 27.07
N PHE A 393 -8.67 15.20 26.04
CA PHE A 393 -10.06 15.09 25.59
C PHE A 393 -10.99 14.45 26.63
N GLY A 394 -10.50 13.54 27.47
CA GLY A 394 -11.30 12.98 28.56
C GLY A 394 -11.80 14.07 29.51
N ASP A 395 -10.88 14.84 30.08
CA ASP A 395 -11.17 15.96 30.97
C ASP A 395 -12.02 17.05 30.31
N PHE A 396 -11.76 17.32 29.03
CA PHE A 396 -12.51 18.28 28.22
C PHE A 396 -13.98 17.87 28.07
N PHE A 397 -14.26 16.61 27.74
CA PHE A 397 -15.62 16.09 27.59
C PHE A 397 -16.38 16.08 28.94
N ASP A 398 -15.70 15.76 30.03
CA ASP A 398 -16.28 15.80 31.37
C ASP A 398 -16.68 17.23 31.77
N LYS A 399 -15.82 18.22 31.52
CA LYS A 399 -16.10 19.64 31.74
C LYS A 399 -17.29 20.13 30.94
N LEU A 400 -17.35 19.80 29.63
CA LEU A 400 -18.48 20.15 28.78
C LEU A 400 -19.80 19.55 29.27
N SER A 401 -19.79 18.27 29.66
CA SER A 401 -20.96 17.56 30.15
C SER A 401 -21.46 18.16 31.47
N ASN A 402 -20.54 18.45 32.41
CA ASN A 402 -20.83 19.07 33.71
C ASN A 402 -21.40 20.50 33.57
N ALA A 403 -21.00 21.21 32.51
CA ALA A 403 -21.52 22.55 32.20
C ALA A 403 -22.86 22.50 31.42
N GLY A 404 -23.39 21.31 31.14
CA GLY A 404 -24.69 21.12 30.48
C GLY A 404 -24.64 21.24 28.95
N PHE A 405 -23.46 21.20 28.35
CA PHE A 405 -23.36 21.12 26.88
C PHE A 405 -23.67 19.70 26.40
N THR A 406 -24.51 19.62 25.38
CA THR A 406 -24.79 18.36 24.69
C THR A 406 -23.94 18.30 23.42
N PHE A 407 -23.16 17.21 23.25
CA PHE A 407 -22.33 17.01 22.07
C PHE A 407 -22.32 15.53 21.65
N SER A 408 -21.89 15.31 20.41
CA SER A 408 -21.61 13.97 19.87
C SER A 408 -20.20 13.98 19.28
N ASP A 409 -19.35 13.05 19.71
CA ASP A 409 -18.07 12.79 19.06
C ASP A 409 -18.34 12.03 17.74
N ILE A 410 -18.02 12.64 16.62
CA ILE A 410 -18.21 12.11 15.27
C ILE A 410 -16.89 11.76 14.58
N THR A 411 -15.78 11.76 15.34
CA THR A 411 -14.42 11.57 14.81
C THR A 411 -14.29 10.28 14.02
N ASN A 412 -14.96 9.20 14.45
CA ASN A 412 -14.92 7.88 13.85
C ASN A 412 -16.20 7.51 13.09
N ASP A 413 -17.12 8.46 12.87
CA ASP A 413 -18.31 8.24 12.05
C ASP A 413 -17.91 8.28 10.57
N GLU A 414 -17.87 7.13 9.90
CA GLU A 414 -17.43 6.99 8.50
C GLU A 414 -18.26 7.85 7.54
N THR A 415 -19.58 7.99 7.79
CA THR A 415 -20.47 8.76 6.93
C THR A 415 -20.23 10.26 7.08
N LEU A 416 -20.14 10.74 8.31
CA LEU A 416 -19.93 12.16 8.60
C LEU A 416 -18.48 12.58 8.32
N ALA A 417 -17.52 11.72 8.52
CA ALA A 417 -16.11 11.99 8.21
C ALA A 417 -15.92 12.37 6.72
N GLN A 418 -16.63 11.73 5.79
CA GLN A 418 -16.56 12.04 4.36
C GLN A 418 -17.06 13.46 4.01
N PHE A 419 -17.88 14.08 4.85
CA PHE A 419 -18.37 15.44 4.64
C PHE A 419 -17.53 16.47 5.43
N VAL A 420 -16.74 16.03 6.38
CA VAL A 420 -15.99 16.88 7.30
C VAL A 420 -14.51 16.97 6.91
N ILE A 421 -14.01 15.95 6.28
CA ILE A 421 -12.63 15.80 5.84
C ILE A 421 -12.55 15.88 4.32
#